data_0c1c18dc0b10fb023d06ae5bb115338d
#
_entry.id   0c1c18dc0b10fb023d06ae5bb115338d
#
_cell.length_a   1.000
_cell.length_b   1.000
_cell.length_c   1.000
_cell.angle_alpha   90.00
_cell.angle_beta   90.00
_cell.angle_gamma   90.00
#
_symmetry.space_group_name_H-M   'P 1'
#
loop_
_entity.id
_entity.type
_entity.pdbx_description
1 polymer ?
#
loop_
_entity_poly.entity_id
_entity_poly.type
_entity_poly.pdbx_seq_one_letter_code
_entity_poly.pdbx_strand_id
1 'polypeptide(L)' 'MIEIYEKINTAIKNNITAYLVTLIEYDGRAKSVKNSKMLVYENGDSFGSIGGKEIETFVIKKIFKKNL' A
#
# COMPACT_ATOMS: atom_id res chain seq x y z
N MET A 1 -6.73 11.69 1.41
CA MET A 1 -6.53 10.94 0.16
C MET A 1 -5.72 11.68 -0.89
N ILE A 2 -5.80 12.99 -0.89
CA ILE A 2 -4.99 13.75 -1.84
C ILE A 2 -3.51 13.48 -1.67
N GLU A 3 -3.08 13.30 -0.42
CA GLU A 3 -1.67 13.08 -0.17
C GLU A 3 -1.10 11.87 -0.87
N ILE A 4 -1.88 10.78 -0.95
CA ILE A 4 -1.34 9.59 -1.55
C ILE A 4 -1.16 9.79 -3.05
N TYR A 5 -2.05 10.54 -3.68
CA TYR A 5 -1.90 10.83 -5.09
C TYR A 5 -0.71 11.72 -5.37
N GLU A 6 -0.43 12.64 -4.46
CA GLU A 6 0.77 13.45 -4.59
C GLU A 6 2.02 12.60 -4.48
N LYS A 7 2.01 11.61 -3.60
CA LYS A 7 3.15 10.72 -3.47
C LYS A 7 3.32 9.87 -4.72
N ILE A 8 2.22 9.44 -5.32
CA ILE A 8 2.28 8.69 -6.55
C ILE A 8 2.90 9.53 -7.65
N ASN A 9 2.46 10.77 -7.79
CA ASN A 9 3.01 11.65 -8.81
C ASN A 9 4.49 11.88 -8.61
N THR A 10 4.93 12.04 -7.38
CA THR A 10 6.34 12.24 -7.10
C THR A 10 7.14 11.01 -7.50
N ALA A 11 6.62 9.82 -7.21
CA ALA A 11 7.31 8.60 -7.59
C ALA A 11 7.43 8.49 -9.09
N ILE A 12 6.37 8.82 -9.81
CA ILE A 12 6.40 8.77 -11.27
C ILE A 12 7.44 9.74 -11.80
N LYS A 13 7.45 10.95 -11.30
CA LYS A 13 8.41 11.96 -11.76
C LYS A 13 9.85 11.54 -11.55
N ASN A 14 10.09 10.81 -10.46
CA ASN A 14 11.45 10.43 -10.11
C ASN A 14 11.80 9.03 -10.54
N ASN A 15 10.94 8.39 -11.33
CA ASN A 15 11.16 7.04 -11.83
C ASN A 15 11.35 6.03 -10.72
N ILE A 16 10.59 6.20 -9.65
CA ILE A 16 10.63 5.28 -8.53
C ILE A 16 9.48 4.29 -8.67
N THR A 17 9.81 3.02 -8.59
CA THR A 17 8.79 1.99 -8.66
C THR A 17 8.05 1.92 -7.33
N ALA A 18 6.74 1.89 -7.40
CA ALA A 18 5.92 1.80 -6.21
C ALA A 18 4.67 1.00 -6.54
N TYR A 19 4.05 0.46 -5.50
CA TYR A 19 2.84 -0.36 -5.64
C TYR A 19 1.71 0.31 -4.88
N LEU A 20 0.59 0.49 -5.55
CA LEU A 20 -0.59 1.05 -4.91
C LEU A 20 -1.48 -0.10 -4.45
N VAL A 21 -1.69 -0.20 -3.17
CA VAL A 21 -2.50 -1.25 -2.58
C VAL A 21 -3.82 -0.64 -2.13
N THR A 22 -4.92 -1.23 -2.56
CA THR A 22 -6.24 -0.76 -2.20
C THR A 22 -7.02 -1.88 -1.54
N LEU A 23 -7.59 -1.60 -0.39
CA LEU A 23 -8.45 -2.56 0.29
C LEU A 23 -9.85 -2.44 -0.30
N ILE A 24 -10.25 -3.42 -1.10
CA ILE A 24 -11.55 -3.34 -1.72
C ILE A 24 -12.63 -4.05 -0.94
N GLU A 25 -12.25 -5.10 -0.23
CA GLU A 25 -13.24 -5.82 0.53
C GLU A 25 -12.57 -6.51 1.70
N TYR A 26 -13.23 -6.53 2.82
CA TYR A 26 -12.69 -7.15 4.00
C TYR A 26 -13.79 -7.94 4.67
N ASP A 27 -13.53 -9.21 4.83
CA ASP A 27 -14.52 -10.12 5.38
C ASP A 27 -14.20 -10.41 6.81
N GLY A 28 -14.65 -9.59 7.71
CA GLY A 28 -14.36 -9.82 9.09
C GLY A 28 -14.76 -8.63 9.88
N ARG A 29 -14.29 -8.57 11.10
CA ARG A 29 -14.62 -7.48 11.95
C ARG A 29 -13.69 -6.34 11.74
N ALA A 30 -13.67 -5.90 10.56
CA ALA A 30 -12.72 -4.93 10.14
C ALA A 30 -12.80 -3.65 10.93
N LYS A 31 -11.68 -3.21 11.30
CA LYS A 31 -11.51 -1.86 11.68
C LYS A 31 -11.12 -1.04 10.50
N SER A 32 -10.82 -1.69 9.41
CA SER A 32 -10.38 -1.00 8.20
C SER A 32 -11.54 -0.37 7.50
N VAL A 33 -11.24 0.70 6.82
CA VAL A 33 -12.21 1.36 5.99
C VAL A 33 -12.03 0.86 4.57
N LYS A 34 -13.14 0.44 3.98
CA LYS A 34 -13.13 0.00 2.61
C LYS A 34 -12.55 1.08 1.71
N ASN A 35 -11.79 0.67 0.72
CA ASN A 35 -11.13 1.58 -0.22
C ASN A 35 -9.97 2.35 0.38
N SER A 36 -9.50 1.93 1.54
CA SER A 36 -8.27 2.48 2.07
C SER A 36 -7.12 2.16 1.15
N LYS A 37 -6.15 3.05 1.08
CA LYS A 37 -5.05 2.89 0.16
C LYS A 37 -3.71 3.02 0.86
N MET A 38 -2.74 2.30 0.34
CA MET A 38 -1.39 2.35 0.86
C MET A 38 -0.44 2.27 -0.32
N LEU A 39 0.62 3.06 -0.27
CA LEU A 39 1.63 3.04 -1.31
C LEU A 39 2.87 2.37 -0.75
N VAL A 40 3.40 1.39 -1.47
CA VAL A 40 4.59 0.67 -1.04
C VAL A 40 5.68 0.92 -2.06
N TYR A 41 6.81 1.48 -1.60
CA TYR A 41 7.91 1.78 -2.48
C TYR A 41 8.81 0.57 -2.67
N GLU A 42 9.59 0.61 -3.72
CA GLU A 42 10.44 -0.53 -4.05
C GLU A 42 11.45 -0.85 -2.97
N ASN A 43 11.81 0.11 -2.15
CA ASN A 43 12.76 -0.14 -1.06
C ASN A 43 12.09 -0.64 0.20
N GLY A 44 10.79 -0.85 0.18
CA GLY A 44 10.09 -1.35 1.35
C GLY A 44 9.40 -0.31 2.20
N ASP A 45 9.67 0.96 1.94
CA ASP A 45 8.97 2.02 2.66
C ASP A 45 7.52 2.08 2.20
N SER A 46 6.69 2.69 3.02
CA SER A 46 5.28 2.80 2.65
C SER A 46 4.70 4.11 3.14
N PHE A 47 3.57 4.47 2.56
CA PHE A 47 2.83 5.65 2.92
C PHE A 47 1.35 5.31 2.93
N GLY A 48 0.65 5.71 3.97
CA GLY A 48 -0.76 5.42 4.08
C GLY A 48 -0.99 4.14 4.85
N SER A 49 -2.23 3.72 4.93
CA SER A 49 -2.57 2.56 5.72
C SER A 49 -3.83 1.90 5.16
N ILE A 50 -3.87 0.58 5.24
CA ILE A 50 -5.05 -0.17 4.82
C ILE A 50 -5.69 -0.91 5.98
N GLY A 51 -5.32 -0.58 7.21
CA GLY A 51 -6.07 -1.14 8.30
C GLY A 51 -5.29 -1.61 9.49
N GLY A 52 -3.98 -1.63 9.41
CA GLY A 52 -3.22 -2.02 10.57
C GLY A 52 -1.94 -2.71 10.19
N LYS A 53 -1.09 -2.84 11.17
CA LYS A 53 0.26 -3.31 10.92
C LYS A 53 0.31 -4.74 10.41
N GLU A 54 -0.55 -5.59 10.91
CA GLU A 54 -0.51 -6.99 10.52
C GLU A 54 -0.83 -7.17 9.05
N ILE A 55 -1.91 -6.54 8.59
CA ILE A 55 -2.30 -6.71 7.21
C ILE A 55 -1.31 -6.01 6.28
N GLU A 56 -0.77 -4.89 6.74
CA GLU A 56 0.20 -4.17 5.92
C GLU A 56 1.48 -4.96 5.78
N THR A 57 1.94 -5.57 6.85
CA THR A 57 3.13 -6.41 6.78
C THR A 57 2.92 -7.60 5.87
N PHE A 58 1.74 -8.21 5.95
CA PHE A 58 1.41 -9.33 5.08
C PHE A 58 1.46 -8.92 3.62
N VAL A 59 0.88 -7.78 3.30
CA VAL A 59 0.84 -7.32 1.92
C VAL A 59 2.23 -7.00 1.39
N ILE A 60 3.02 -6.32 2.20
CA ILE A 60 4.38 -5.98 1.79
C ILE A 60 5.18 -7.25 1.51
N LYS A 61 5.04 -8.25 2.36
CA LYS A 61 5.73 -9.50 2.13
C LYS A 61 5.28 -10.15 0.82
N LYS A 62 4.00 -10.08 0.52
CA LYS A 62 3.50 -10.65 -0.72
C LYS A 62 4.08 -9.97 -1.93
N ILE A 63 4.19 -8.65 -1.86
CA ILE A 63 4.71 -7.89 -2.99
C ILE A 63 6.14 -8.31 -3.30
N PHE A 64 6.95 -8.48 -2.28
CA PHE A 64 8.37 -8.72 -2.49
C PHE A 64 8.76 -10.19 -2.49
N LYS A 65 7.79 -11.07 -2.39
CA LYS A 65 8.07 -12.49 -2.35
C LYS A 65 7.92 -13.17 -3.69
N LYS A 66 7.60 -12.46 -4.69
CA LYS A 66 7.11 -13.02 -5.92
C LYS A 66 8.05 -13.98 -6.66
N ASN A 67 9.30 -13.91 -6.38
CA ASN A 67 10.25 -14.73 -7.12
C ASN A 67 10.76 -15.93 -6.37
N LEU A 68 10.10 -16.26 -5.32
CA LEU A 68 10.55 -17.40 -4.50
C LEU A 68 9.85 -18.68 -4.86
#